data_0c17fdb4be6e142e04d8d005fdf3018f
#
_entry.id   0c17fdb4be6e142e04d8d005fdf3018f
#
_cell.length_a   1.000
_cell.length_b   1.000
_cell.length_c   1.000
_cell.angle_alpha   90.00
_cell.angle_beta   90.00
_cell.angle_gamma   90.00
#
_symmetry.space_group_name_H-M   'P 1'
#
loop_
_entity.id
_entity.type
_entity.pdbx_description
1 polymer ?
#
loop_
_entity_poly.entity_id
_entity_poly.type
_entity_poly.pdbx_seq_one_letter_code
_entity_poly.pdbx_strand_id
1 'polypeptide(L)'
;MQPKADYFDELVDRNLLTGIRETAKELKVKQNTFVNFLLDKKYLYRDKKGKLMPYAKPMENGLFEVKEFSNEKTGFSSTQVFITPKGKETFRLLLL
;
A
#
# COMPACT_ATOMS: atom_id res chain seq x y z
N MET A 1 -24.25 -11.87 5.77
CA MET A 1 -23.56 -10.70 5.20
C MET A 1 -22.07 -10.79 5.48
N GLN A 2 -21.27 -10.57 4.48
CA GLN A 2 -19.84 -10.66 4.64
C GLN A 2 -19.23 -9.34 5.11
N PRO A 3 -18.45 -9.39 6.17
CA PRO A 3 -17.76 -8.21 6.62
C PRO A 3 -16.62 -7.82 5.70
N LYS A 4 -16.13 -6.61 5.87
CA LYS A 4 -15.00 -6.11 5.08
C LYS A 4 -13.75 -6.98 5.21
N ALA A 5 -13.59 -7.64 6.33
CA ALA A 5 -12.43 -8.48 6.56
C ALA A 5 -12.34 -9.63 5.55
N ASP A 6 -13.48 -10.24 5.22
CA ASP A 6 -13.49 -11.33 4.25
C ASP A 6 -13.13 -10.84 2.85
N TYR A 7 -13.65 -9.67 2.47
CA TYR A 7 -13.30 -9.08 1.19
C TYR A 7 -11.80 -8.81 1.12
N PHE A 8 -11.24 -8.28 2.19
CA PHE A 8 -9.83 -7.97 2.27
C PHE A 8 -8.97 -9.23 2.17
N ASP A 9 -9.37 -10.29 2.87
CA ASP A 9 -8.66 -11.55 2.81
C ASP A 9 -8.67 -12.13 1.39
N GLU A 10 -9.80 -11.99 0.70
CA GLU A 10 -9.91 -12.45 -0.67
C GLU A 10 -8.95 -11.68 -1.59
N LEU A 11 -8.81 -10.38 -1.40
CA LEU A 11 -7.87 -9.58 -2.17
C LEU A 11 -6.43 -10.05 -1.95
N VAL A 12 -6.09 -10.37 -0.72
CA VAL A 12 -4.75 -10.86 -0.39
C VAL A 12 -4.51 -12.24 -1.00
N ASP A 13 -5.48 -13.13 -0.85
CA ASP A 13 -5.36 -14.50 -1.36
C ASP A 13 -5.20 -14.54 -2.87
N ARG A 14 -5.78 -13.59 -3.56
CA ARG A 14 -5.71 -13.51 -5.01
C ARG A 14 -4.55 -12.64 -5.48
N ASN A 15 -3.69 -12.19 -4.56
CA ASN A 15 -2.58 -11.30 -4.88
C ASN A 15 -3.02 -10.01 -5.55
N LEU A 16 -4.22 -9.54 -5.19
CA LEU A 16 -4.72 -8.28 -5.71
C LEU A 16 -4.13 -7.08 -5.00
N LEU A 17 -3.66 -7.28 -3.77
CA LEU A 17 -2.90 -6.25 -3.05
C LEU A 17 -1.43 -6.43 -3.36
N THR A 18 -0.77 -5.35 -3.75
CA THR A 18 0.64 -5.40 -4.08
C THR A 18 1.41 -4.37 -3.27
N GLY A 19 2.66 -4.71 -2.95
CA GLY A 19 3.55 -3.78 -2.27
C GLY A 19 3.96 -2.65 -3.21
N ILE A 20 4.57 -1.62 -2.63
CA ILE A 20 5.01 -0.45 -3.40
C ILE A 20 5.99 -0.87 -4.49
N ARG A 21 6.94 -1.74 -4.14
CA ARG A 21 7.93 -2.21 -5.10
C ARG A 21 7.29 -2.95 -6.27
N GLU A 22 6.36 -3.84 -5.97
CA GLU A 22 5.69 -4.63 -7.00
C GLU A 22 4.84 -3.74 -7.91
N THR A 23 4.18 -2.74 -7.32
CA THR A 23 3.37 -1.81 -8.09
C THR A 23 4.26 -0.99 -9.04
N ALA A 24 5.40 -0.51 -8.55
CA ALA A 24 6.33 0.24 -9.40
C ALA A 24 6.76 -0.61 -10.58
N LYS A 25 7.02 -1.88 -10.34
CA LYS A 25 7.43 -2.82 -11.38
C LYS A 25 6.33 -3.01 -12.43
N GLU A 26 5.10 -3.16 -11.97
CA GLU A 26 3.95 -3.30 -12.89
C GLU A 26 3.71 -2.05 -13.70
N LEU A 27 3.96 -0.88 -13.12
CA LEU A 27 3.79 0.39 -13.80
C LEU A 27 5.00 0.77 -14.64
N LYS A 28 6.04 -0.07 -14.64
CA LYS A 28 7.26 0.11 -15.41
C LYS A 28 8.00 1.40 -15.05
N VAL A 29 8.00 1.73 -13.76
CA VAL A 29 8.75 2.87 -13.25
C VAL A 29 9.73 2.38 -12.20
N LYS A 30 10.77 3.16 -11.95
CA LYS A 30 11.74 2.82 -10.92
C LYS A 30 11.10 2.99 -9.56
N GLN A 31 11.45 2.12 -8.62
CA GLN A 31 10.91 2.19 -7.27
C GLN A 31 11.12 3.56 -6.63
N ASN A 32 12.33 4.09 -6.74
CA ASN A 32 12.63 5.41 -6.15
C ASN A 32 11.79 6.51 -6.79
N THR A 33 11.61 6.46 -8.10
CA THR A 33 10.78 7.42 -8.81
C THR A 33 9.34 7.36 -8.33
N PHE A 34 8.82 6.15 -8.19
CA PHE A 34 7.46 5.94 -7.74
C PHE A 34 7.28 6.41 -6.29
N VAL A 35 8.21 6.05 -5.41
CA VAL A 35 8.16 6.47 -4.02
C VAL A 35 8.20 7.99 -3.91
N ASN A 36 9.11 8.62 -4.65
CA ASN A 36 9.20 10.07 -4.65
C ASN A 36 7.92 10.73 -5.16
N PHE A 37 7.30 10.14 -6.18
CA PHE A 37 6.01 10.61 -6.68
C PHE A 37 4.95 10.56 -5.59
N LEU A 38 4.87 9.45 -4.86
CA LEU A 38 3.88 9.30 -3.81
C LEU A 38 4.13 10.25 -2.65
N LEU A 39 5.39 10.48 -2.30
CA LEU A 39 5.74 11.44 -1.25
C LEU A 39 5.44 12.87 -1.68
N ASP A 40 5.77 13.21 -2.93
CA ASP A 40 5.56 14.54 -3.48
C ASP A 40 4.08 14.90 -3.56
N LYS A 41 3.25 13.94 -3.95
CA LYS A 41 1.81 14.13 -4.06
C LYS A 41 1.08 13.94 -2.73
N LYS A 42 1.83 13.69 -1.67
CA LYS A 42 1.27 13.51 -0.31
C LYS A 42 0.31 12.34 -0.20
N TYR A 43 0.62 11.28 -0.92
CA TYR A 43 -0.09 10.01 -0.71
C TYR A 43 0.54 9.21 0.41
N LEU A 44 1.87 9.32 0.55
CA LEU A 44 2.63 8.66 1.60
C LEU A 44 3.48 9.67 2.35
N TYR A 45 3.88 9.29 3.56
CA TYR A 45 4.84 10.06 4.33
C TYR A 45 5.77 9.09 5.05
N ARG A 46 6.90 9.59 5.51
CA ARG A 46 7.83 8.79 6.31
C ARG A 46 7.60 9.11 7.77
N ASP A 47 7.43 8.05 8.58
CA ASP A 47 7.28 8.23 10.01
C ASP A 47 8.66 8.47 10.66
N LYS A 48 8.67 8.53 11.99
CA LYS A 48 9.91 8.80 12.75
C LYS A 48 10.99 7.75 12.50
N LYS A 49 10.58 6.53 12.14
CA LYS A 49 11.50 5.43 11.85
C LYS A 49 11.90 5.37 10.38
N GLY A 50 11.42 6.31 9.58
CA GLY A 50 11.67 6.31 8.16
C GLY A 50 10.79 5.37 7.36
N LYS A 51 9.78 4.81 7.99
CA LYS A 51 8.87 3.87 7.34
C LYS A 51 7.81 4.63 6.54
N LEU A 52 7.49 4.12 5.36
CA LEU A 52 6.45 4.73 4.54
C LEU A 52 5.06 4.35 5.06
N MET A 53 4.23 5.35 5.26
CA MET A 53 2.87 5.17 5.73
C MET A 53 1.94 6.04 4.90
N PRO A 54 0.70 5.59 4.63
CA PRO A 54 -0.24 6.41 3.85
C PRO A 54 -0.89 7.48 4.70
N TYR A 55 -1.17 8.60 4.07
CA TYR A 55 -2.00 9.62 4.70
C TYR A 55 -3.43 9.11 4.84
N ALA A 56 -4.20 9.73 5.75
CA ALA A 56 -5.56 9.30 6.03
C ALA A 56 -6.46 9.38 4.78
N LYS A 57 -6.34 10.44 4.01
CA LYS A 57 -7.20 10.65 2.85
C LYS A 57 -7.06 9.57 1.78
N PRO A 58 -5.85 9.22 1.35
CA PRO A 58 -5.69 8.09 0.43
C PRO A 58 -6.19 6.76 0.99
N MET A 59 -6.06 6.56 2.31
CA MET A 59 -6.59 5.38 2.96
C MET A 59 -8.12 5.35 2.87
N GLU A 60 -8.76 6.47 3.13
CA GLU A 60 -10.21 6.58 3.04
C GLU A 60 -10.71 6.36 1.62
N ASN A 61 -9.93 6.80 0.64
CA ASN A 61 -10.28 6.62 -0.76
C ASN A 61 -10.07 5.20 -1.26
N GLY A 62 -9.50 4.33 -0.42
CA GLY A 62 -9.29 2.94 -0.78
C GLY A 62 -8.11 2.71 -1.72
N LEU A 63 -7.15 3.62 -1.74
CA LEU A 63 -5.96 3.50 -2.58
C LEU A 63 -4.90 2.61 -1.94
N PHE A 64 -4.88 2.54 -0.62
CA PHE A 64 -3.90 1.79 0.15
C PHE A 64 -4.57 0.93 1.20
N GLU A 65 -3.89 -0.14 1.57
CA GLU A 65 -4.26 -0.98 2.69
C GLU A 65 -3.02 -1.20 3.55
N VAL A 66 -3.23 -1.19 4.86
CA VAL A 66 -2.14 -1.44 5.80
C VAL A 66 -2.43 -2.72 6.55
N LYS A 67 -1.47 -3.63 6.55
CA LYS A 67 -1.58 -4.87 7.30
C LYS A 67 -0.58 -4.88 8.45
N GLU A 68 -1.02 -5.40 9.58
CA GLU A 68 -0.15 -5.62 10.72
C GLU A 68 0.26 -7.08 10.75
N PHE A 69 1.55 -7.29 10.95
CA PHE A 69 2.11 -8.61 11.15
C PHE A 69 2.70 -8.65 12.55
N SER A 70 2.34 -9.66 13.31
CA SER A 70 2.89 -9.83 14.64
C SER A 70 3.35 -11.27 14.82
N ASN A 71 4.45 -11.42 15.58
CA ASN A 71 4.98 -12.72 15.95
C ASN A 71 4.99 -12.80 17.46
N GLU A 72 4.10 -13.62 18.01
CA GLU A 72 3.94 -13.76 19.44
C GLU A 72 5.20 -14.33 20.11
N LYS A 73 5.92 -15.17 19.39
CA LYS A 73 7.12 -15.81 19.94
C LYS A 73 8.26 -14.83 20.15
N THR A 74 8.39 -13.85 19.26
CA THR A 74 9.47 -12.88 19.34
C THR A 74 9.02 -11.53 19.88
N GLY A 75 7.71 -11.34 20.00
CA GLY A 75 7.15 -10.04 20.37
C GLY A 75 7.31 -8.99 19.28
N PHE A 76 7.69 -9.40 18.08
CA PHE A 76 7.91 -8.49 16.97
C PHE A 76 6.58 -8.15 16.32
N SER A 77 6.38 -6.87 16.04
CA SER A 77 5.22 -6.42 15.28
C SER A 77 5.68 -5.45 14.20
N SER A 78 5.05 -5.54 13.05
CA SER A 78 5.38 -4.70 11.92
C SER A 78 4.13 -4.40 11.12
N THR A 79 4.11 -3.25 10.46
CA THR A 79 3.05 -2.90 9.55
C THR A 79 3.62 -2.82 8.15
N GLN A 80 2.81 -3.14 7.16
CA GLN A 80 3.22 -3.04 5.76
C GLN A 80 2.10 -2.42 4.96
N VAL A 81 2.48 -1.50 4.06
CA VAL A 81 1.55 -0.81 3.19
C VAL A 81 1.43 -1.56 1.87
N PHE A 82 0.20 -1.77 1.44
CA PHE A 82 -0.11 -2.38 0.15
C PHE A 82 -0.93 -1.41 -0.67
N ILE A 83 -0.81 -1.55 -1.99
CA ILE A 83 -1.59 -0.74 -2.92
C ILE A 83 -2.72 -1.60 -3.47
N THR A 84 -3.94 -1.07 -3.42
CA THR A 84 -5.12 -1.78 -3.90
C THR A 84 -5.19 -1.73 -5.42
N PRO A 85 -6.02 -2.58 -6.05
CA PRO A 85 -6.24 -2.47 -7.49
C PRO A 85 -6.73 -1.09 -7.91
N LYS A 86 -7.58 -0.47 -7.10
CA LYS A 86 -8.03 0.90 -7.33
C LYS A 86 -6.86 1.87 -7.28
N GLY A 87 -5.96 1.69 -6.31
CA GLY A 87 -4.77 2.53 -6.18
C GLY A 87 -3.86 2.39 -7.38
N LYS A 88 -3.64 1.15 -7.83
CA LYS A 88 -2.80 0.90 -9.01
C LYS A 88 -3.33 1.64 -10.24
N GLU A 89 -4.62 1.54 -10.48
CA GLU A 89 -5.24 2.20 -11.62
C GLU A 89 -5.11 3.71 -11.51
N THR A 90 -5.36 4.25 -10.33
CA THR A 90 -5.25 5.69 -10.09
C THR A 90 -3.84 6.19 -10.38
N PHE A 91 -2.83 5.49 -9.84
CA PHE A 91 -1.44 5.92 -10.02
C PHE A 91 -0.98 5.73 -11.46
N ARG A 92 -1.45 4.67 -12.13
CA ARG A 92 -1.13 4.47 -13.53
C ARG A 92 -1.61 5.65 -14.37
N LEU A 93 -2.83 6.10 -14.14
CA LEU A 93 -3.38 7.24 -14.87
C LEU A 93 -2.62 8.53 -14.57
N LEU A 94 -2.20 8.71 -13.33
CA LEU A 94 -1.46 9.91 -12.94
C LEU A 94 -0.05 9.94 -13.50
N LEU A 95 0.54 8.77 -13.77
CA LEU A 95 1.90 8.67 -14.28
C LEU A 95 1.97 8.67 -15.82
N LEU A 96 0.84 8.62 -16.49
CA LEU A 96 0.81 8.67 -17.95
C LEU A 96 1.23 10.03 -18.51
#